data_a0c57d34594e163bffa87f98a72a2714
#
_entry.id   a0c57d34594e163bffa87f98a72a2714
#
_cell.length_a   1.000
_cell.length_b   1.000
_cell.length_c   1.000
_cell.angle_alpha   90.00
_cell.angle_beta   90.00
_cell.angle_gamma   90.00
#
_symmetry.space_group_name_H-M   'P 1'
#
loop_
_entity.id
_entity.type
_entity.pdbx_description
1 polymer ?
#
loop_
_entity_poly.entity_id
_entity_poly.type
_entity_poly.pdbx_seq_one_letter_code
_entity_poly.pdbx_strand_id
1 'polypeptide(L)'
;MRRPGMPGKVLRKAASRRPQASRKPVRTAFFVGGASCGKSALAQRLVESWAPRRLYVATLVPADGDSESLARIARHQRARGAGWTLAECRGDLGAMLAQAPAGTAVLVDAVGPWIAGLLCGSYPCGVLDEAGVKDAIEAFAKAFASNRGPCCVVSDEAGMGLVPPDPLSRSFRELLGYANRLLAGSAQDAYFVSCGLALRLKGRSLVPGRP
;
A
#
# COMPACT_ATOMS: atom_id res chain seq x y z
N MET A 1 -46.30 -24.53 -64.60
CA MET A 1 -45.99 -23.43 -63.62
C MET A 1 -45.57 -24.02 -62.28
N ARG A 2 -44.29 -24.02 -61.95
CA ARG A 2 -43.73 -24.51 -60.70
C ARG A 2 -43.38 -23.30 -59.84
N ARG A 3 -43.88 -23.24 -58.56
CA ARG A 3 -43.51 -22.17 -57.58
C ARG A 3 -42.15 -22.48 -57.00
N PRO A 4 -41.28 -21.49 -56.79
CA PRO A 4 -40.00 -21.69 -56.10
C PRO A 4 -40.17 -21.75 -54.58
N GLY A 5 -39.42 -22.67 -53.94
CA GLY A 5 -39.39 -22.90 -52.53
C GLY A 5 -38.65 -21.79 -51.78
N MET A 6 -39.13 -21.46 -50.57
CA MET A 6 -38.49 -20.52 -49.65
C MET A 6 -37.25 -21.16 -48.98
N PRO A 7 -36.16 -20.40 -48.75
CA PRO A 7 -35.02 -20.90 -48.01
C PRO A 7 -35.29 -20.87 -46.50
N GLY A 8 -34.99 -21.99 -45.81
CA GLY A 8 -35.12 -22.16 -44.39
C GLY A 8 -34.24 -21.20 -43.58
N LYS A 9 -34.83 -20.58 -42.56
CA LYS A 9 -34.16 -19.80 -41.52
C LYS A 9 -33.28 -20.70 -40.68
N VAL A 10 -31.95 -20.56 -40.81
CA VAL A 10 -30.97 -21.14 -39.89
C VAL A 10 -31.02 -20.36 -38.57
N LEU A 11 -31.58 -20.96 -37.53
CA LEU A 11 -31.54 -20.45 -36.15
C LEU A 11 -30.11 -20.56 -35.61
N ARG A 12 -29.38 -19.45 -35.60
CA ARG A 12 -28.11 -19.33 -34.86
C ARG A 12 -28.41 -19.43 -33.36
N LYS A 13 -27.98 -20.53 -32.75
CA LYS A 13 -27.94 -20.67 -31.27
C LYS A 13 -27.09 -19.54 -30.70
N ALA A 14 -27.75 -18.64 -29.96
CA ALA A 14 -27.08 -17.66 -29.14
C ALA A 14 -26.28 -18.40 -28.04
N ALA A 15 -24.94 -18.30 -28.12
CA ALA A 15 -24.06 -18.79 -27.07
C ALA A 15 -24.37 -18.01 -25.80
N SER A 16 -24.87 -18.69 -24.78
CA SER A 16 -25.12 -18.14 -23.45
C SER A 16 -23.77 -17.68 -22.85
N ARG A 17 -23.53 -16.38 -22.84
CA ARG A 17 -22.43 -15.78 -22.06
C ARG A 17 -22.70 -16.11 -20.59
N ARG A 18 -21.88 -17.01 -20.02
CA ARG A 18 -21.81 -17.20 -18.57
C ARG A 18 -21.59 -15.82 -17.92
N PRO A 19 -22.37 -15.45 -16.89
CA PRO A 19 -22.10 -14.20 -16.19
C PRO A 19 -20.70 -14.28 -15.61
N GLN A 20 -19.81 -13.36 -16.03
CA GLN A 20 -18.52 -13.14 -15.38
C GLN A 20 -18.84 -12.77 -13.94
N ALA A 21 -18.43 -13.62 -13.00
CA ALA A 21 -18.53 -13.32 -11.57
C ALA A 21 -17.96 -11.91 -11.35
N SER A 22 -18.78 -11.00 -10.83
CA SER A 22 -18.37 -9.62 -10.56
C SER A 22 -17.20 -9.67 -9.57
N ARG A 23 -15.98 -9.43 -10.05
CA ARG A 23 -14.82 -9.28 -9.19
C ARG A 23 -15.12 -8.13 -8.24
N LYS A 24 -15.21 -8.41 -6.94
CA LYS A 24 -15.29 -7.36 -5.93
C LYS A 24 -14.19 -6.34 -6.20
N PRO A 25 -14.49 -5.04 -6.19
CA PRO A 25 -13.47 -4.03 -6.47
C PRO A 25 -12.30 -4.21 -5.50
N VAL A 26 -11.10 -4.21 -6.03
CA VAL A 26 -9.85 -4.29 -5.26
C VAL A 26 -9.83 -3.07 -4.32
N ARG A 27 -9.60 -3.31 -3.03
CA ARG A 27 -9.58 -2.24 -2.02
C ARG A 27 -8.15 -1.75 -1.84
N THR A 28 -7.90 -0.48 -2.14
CA THR A 28 -6.62 0.17 -1.85
C THR A 28 -6.84 1.37 -0.95
N ALA A 29 -6.04 1.47 0.12
CA ALA A 29 -6.09 2.59 1.06
C ALA A 29 -4.69 3.14 1.34
N PHE A 30 -4.62 4.44 1.57
CA PHE A 30 -3.41 5.16 1.92
C PHE A 30 -3.62 5.96 3.20
N PHE A 31 -2.73 5.79 4.18
CA PHE A 31 -2.74 6.53 5.44
C PHE A 31 -1.46 7.34 5.56
N VAL A 32 -1.59 8.63 5.77
CA VAL A 32 -0.45 9.53 5.99
C VAL A 32 -0.65 10.35 7.26
N GLY A 33 0.42 10.66 7.97
CA GLY A 33 0.38 11.50 9.17
C GLY A 33 1.70 11.53 9.91
N GLY A 34 1.79 12.37 10.94
CA GLY A 34 2.98 12.55 11.74
C GLY A 34 3.40 11.32 12.54
N ALA A 35 4.56 11.40 13.18
CA ALA A 35 5.04 10.35 14.08
C ALA A 35 4.02 10.10 15.21
N SER A 36 3.85 8.82 15.60
CA SER A 36 3.00 8.41 16.73
C SER A 36 1.54 8.88 16.68
N CYS A 37 1.03 9.32 15.53
CA CYS A 37 -0.34 9.81 15.36
C CYS A 37 -1.42 8.70 15.34
N GLY A 38 -1.05 7.40 15.38
CA GLY A 38 -1.98 6.27 15.38
C GLY A 38 -2.29 5.69 13.99
N LYS A 39 -1.63 6.15 12.91
CA LYS A 39 -1.87 5.71 11.53
C LYS A 39 -1.73 4.21 11.32
N SER A 40 -0.65 3.59 11.85
CA SER A 40 -0.43 2.14 11.72
C SER A 40 -1.54 1.31 12.36
N ALA A 41 -2.01 1.72 13.55
CA ALA A 41 -3.11 1.03 14.24
C ALA A 41 -4.44 1.15 13.48
N LEU A 42 -4.73 2.31 12.88
CA LEU A 42 -5.92 2.51 12.05
C LEU A 42 -5.84 1.67 10.77
N ALA A 43 -4.70 1.68 10.10
CA ALA A 43 -4.45 0.89 8.89
C ALA A 43 -4.55 -0.61 9.15
N GLN A 44 -3.99 -1.09 10.27
CA GLN A 44 -4.08 -2.48 10.70
C GLN A 44 -5.53 -2.91 10.88
N ARG A 45 -6.35 -2.18 11.65
CA ARG A 45 -7.78 -2.47 11.83
C ARG A 45 -8.55 -2.48 10.52
N LEU A 46 -8.23 -1.56 9.61
CA LEU A 46 -8.86 -1.55 8.28
C LEU A 46 -8.54 -2.82 7.49
N VAL A 47 -7.27 -3.23 7.43
CA VAL A 47 -6.83 -4.43 6.74
C VAL A 47 -7.43 -5.70 7.37
N GLU A 48 -7.54 -5.74 8.69
CA GLU A 48 -8.19 -6.83 9.43
C GLU A 48 -9.68 -7.01 9.03
N SER A 49 -10.35 -5.92 8.67
CA SER A 49 -11.73 -5.98 8.18
C SER A 49 -11.85 -6.51 6.73
N TRP A 50 -10.75 -6.60 5.98
CA TRP A 50 -10.77 -6.96 4.56
C TRP A 50 -10.62 -8.45 4.30
N ALA A 51 -9.74 -9.12 5.05
CA ALA A 51 -9.45 -10.53 4.84
C ALA A 51 -8.92 -11.20 6.12
N PRO A 52 -9.15 -12.53 6.27
CA PRO A 52 -8.58 -13.28 7.39
C PRO A 52 -7.08 -13.56 7.22
N ARG A 53 -6.58 -13.64 5.97
CA ARG A 53 -5.15 -13.79 5.66
C ARG A 53 -4.54 -12.42 5.38
N ARG A 54 -3.48 -12.08 6.10
CA ARG A 54 -2.88 -10.75 6.04
C ARG A 54 -1.36 -10.86 5.97
N LEU A 55 -0.76 -10.01 5.14
CA LEU A 55 0.68 -9.86 5.01
C LEU A 55 1.07 -8.47 5.52
N TYR A 56 1.93 -8.43 6.51
CA TYR A 56 2.55 -7.20 6.98
C TYR A 56 3.93 -7.08 6.36
N VAL A 57 4.15 -6.03 5.58
CA VAL A 57 5.43 -5.71 4.98
C VAL A 57 6.11 -4.65 5.85
N ALA A 58 7.11 -5.11 6.62
CA ALA A 58 7.94 -4.23 7.44
C ALA A 58 9.05 -3.62 6.57
N THR A 59 9.18 -2.31 6.64
CA THR A 59 10.16 -1.56 5.83
C THR A 59 11.32 -1.01 6.65
N LEU A 60 11.16 -0.93 7.97
CA LEU A 60 12.24 -0.48 8.85
C LEU A 60 13.29 -1.58 8.99
N VAL A 61 14.51 -1.27 8.58
CA VAL A 61 15.71 -2.06 8.85
C VAL A 61 16.44 -1.38 10.01
N PRO A 62 16.45 -1.97 11.21
CA PRO A 62 17.16 -1.37 12.33
C PRO A 62 18.67 -1.39 12.07
N ALA A 63 19.37 -0.31 12.42
CA ALA A 63 20.81 -0.31 12.45
C ALA A 63 21.35 -1.20 13.60
N ASP A 64 22.60 -1.66 13.47
CA ASP A 64 23.24 -2.42 14.54
C ASP A 64 23.25 -1.61 15.85
N GLY A 65 22.73 -2.21 16.92
CA GLY A 65 22.64 -1.55 18.23
C GLY A 65 21.48 -0.58 18.43
N ASP A 66 20.59 -0.40 17.42
CA ASP A 66 19.41 0.46 17.55
C ASP A 66 18.31 -0.20 18.38
N SER A 67 18.47 -0.11 19.70
CA SER A 67 17.52 -0.65 20.68
C SER A 67 16.12 -0.01 20.58
N GLU A 68 16.02 1.26 20.17
CA GLU A 68 14.75 1.97 20.05
C GLU A 68 13.92 1.40 18.88
N SER A 69 14.54 1.24 17.71
CA SER A 69 13.89 0.62 16.55
C SER A 69 13.48 -0.84 16.83
N LEU A 70 14.34 -1.61 17.51
CA LEU A 70 14.02 -2.98 17.92
C LEU A 70 12.83 -3.01 18.89
N ALA A 71 12.78 -2.14 19.89
CA ALA A 71 11.66 -2.03 20.81
C ALA A 71 10.35 -1.63 20.10
N ARG A 72 10.44 -0.73 19.11
CA ARG A 72 9.31 -0.32 18.28
C ARG A 72 8.78 -1.48 17.45
N ILE A 73 9.65 -2.22 16.78
CA ILE A 73 9.30 -3.43 16.01
C ILE A 73 8.62 -4.45 16.92
N ALA A 74 9.20 -4.77 18.10
CA ALA A 74 8.63 -5.74 19.04
C ALA A 74 7.25 -5.30 19.56
N ARG A 75 7.02 -4.00 19.76
CA ARG A 75 5.71 -3.46 20.15
C ARG A 75 4.68 -3.66 19.05
N HIS A 76 5.03 -3.36 17.80
CA HIS A 76 4.16 -3.55 16.64
C HIS A 76 3.88 -5.04 16.38
N GLN A 77 4.85 -5.92 16.61
CA GLN A 77 4.66 -7.37 16.50
C GLN A 77 3.68 -7.90 17.53
N ARG A 78 3.80 -7.46 18.80
CA ARG A 78 2.88 -7.87 19.89
C ARG A 78 1.46 -7.36 19.71
N ALA A 79 1.28 -6.19 19.11
CA ALA A 79 -0.04 -5.62 18.84
C ALA A 79 -0.79 -6.33 17.69
N ARG A 80 -0.12 -7.15 16.90
CA ARG A 80 -0.73 -7.90 15.81
C ARG A 80 -1.31 -9.20 16.32
N GLY A 81 -2.61 -9.39 16.13
CA GLY A 81 -3.30 -10.64 16.43
C GLY A 81 -2.98 -11.77 15.45
N ALA A 82 -3.72 -12.87 15.55
CA ALA A 82 -3.60 -14.01 14.65
C ALA A 82 -3.93 -13.65 13.18
N GLY A 83 -3.41 -14.43 12.24
CA GLY A 83 -3.70 -14.28 10.80
C GLY A 83 -2.79 -13.30 10.05
N TRP A 84 -1.73 -12.78 10.68
CA TRP A 84 -0.68 -12.00 10.06
C TRP A 84 0.56 -12.84 9.74
N THR A 85 1.05 -12.73 8.51
CA THR A 85 2.38 -13.16 8.11
C THR A 85 3.26 -11.93 8.00
N LEU A 86 4.50 -12.01 8.49
CA LEU A 86 5.50 -10.93 8.38
C LEU A 86 6.39 -11.18 7.17
N ALA A 87 6.64 -10.12 6.39
CA ALA A 87 7.70 -10.08 5.41
C ALA A 87 8.52 -8.80 5.62
N GLU A 88 9.83 -8.93 5.60
CA GLU A 88 10.75 -7.79 5.68
C GLU A 88 11.06 -7.29 4.28
N CYS A 89 11.00 -5.97 4.08
CA CYS A 89 11.34 -5.34 2.81
C CYS A 89 12.85 -5.46 2.55
N ARG A 90 13.19 -5.81 1.31
CA ARG A 90 14.57 -5.87 0.82
C ARG A 90 14.88 -4.80 -0.24
N GLY A 91 14.12 -3.72 -0.25
CA GLY A 91 14.30 -2.57 -1.14
C GLY A 91 13.23 -2.45 -2.23
N ASP A 92 12.73 -3.54 -2.81
CA ASP A 92 11.72 -3.52 -3.87
C ASP A 92 10.32 -3.84 -3.34
N LEU A 93 9.58 -2.79 -2.97
CA LEU A 93 8.18 -2.91 -2.53
C LEU A 93 7.24 -3.32 -3.69
N GLY A 94 7.56 -2.96 -4.92
CA GLY A 94 6.76 -3.31 -6.08
C GLY A 94 6.75 -4.82 -6.32
N ALA A 95 7.93 -5.44 -6.30
CA ALA A 95 8.08 -6.89 -6.42
C ALA A 95 7.39 -7.63 -5.26
N MET A 96 7.49 -7.12 -4.04
CA MET A 96 6.83 -7.72 -2.87
C MET A 96 5.30 -7.73 -3.01
N LEU A 97 4.70 -6.65 -3.52
CA LEU A 97 3.26 -6.62 -3.80
C LEU A 97 2.86 -7.62 -4.89
N ALA A 98 3.66 -7.74 -5.95
CA ALA A 98 3.40 -8.66 -7.05
C ALA A 98 3.46 -10.13 -6.60
N GLN A 99 4.29 -10.44 -5.59
CA GLN A 99 4.46 -11.79 -5.04
C GLN A 99 3.50 -12.12 -3.89
N ALA A 100 2.67 -11.17 -3.46
CA ALA A 100 1.72 -11.41 -2.38
C ALA A 100 0.75 -12.55 -2.73
N PRO A 101 0.53 -13.53 -1.84
CA PRO A 101 -0.35 -14.66 -2.13
C PRO A 101 -1.77 -14.23 -2.44
N ALA A 102 -2.43 -14.90 -3.39
CA ALA A 102 -3.80 -14.59 -3.75
C ALA A 102 -4.75 -14.70 -2.54
N GLY A 103 -5.67 -13.75 -2.42
CA GLY A 103 -6.62 -13.69 -1.30
C GLY A 103 -6.06 -13.16 0.01
N THR A 104 -4.83 -12.65 0.00
CA THR A 104 -4.17 -12.00 1.15
C THR A 104 -4.33 -10.49 1.07
N ALA A 105 -4.70 -9.86 2.18
CA ALA A 105 -4.65 -8.40 2.30
C ALA A 105 -3.26 -7.96 2.75
N VAL A 106 -2.69 -6.94 2.10
CA VAL A 106 -1.33 -6.46 2.36
C VAL A 106 -1.37 -5.14 3.12
N LEU A 107 -0.53 -5.02 4.13
CA LEU A 107 -0.23 -3.77 4.83
C LEU A 107 1.26 -3.46 4.68
N VAL A 108 1.58 -2.33 4.06
CA VAL A 108 2.97 -1.80 3.99
C VAL A 108 3.13 -0.72 5.06
N ASP A 109 4.04 -0.92 6.00
CA ASP A 109 4.28 0.01 7.14
C ASP A 109 5.79 0.20 7.41
N ALA A 110 6.38 1.30 6.98
CA ALA A 110 5.83 2.46 6.29
C ALA A 110 6.74 2.93 5.14
N VAL A 111 6.27 3.87 4.31
CA VAL A 111 7.03 4.42 3.17
C VAL A 111 8.24 5.24 3.60
N GLY A 112 8.14 5.98 4.72
CA GLY A 112 9.24 6.81 5.24
C GLY A 112 10.52 5.98 5.50
N PRO A 113 10.50 4.95 6.36
CA PRO A 113 11.64 4.07 6.58
C PRO A 113 12.18 3.42 5.30
N TRP A 114 11.31 3.07 4.34
CA TRP A 114 11.74 2.53 3.06
C TRP A 114 12.58 3.53 2.25
N ILE A 115 12.09 4.76 2.08
CA ILE A 115 12.84 5.81 1.37
C ILE A 115 14.17 6.11 2.09
N ALA A 116 14.16 6.21 3.43
CA ALA A 116 15.38 6.40 4.20
C ALA A 116 16.37 5.24 3.97
N GLY A 117 15.89 4.00 3.97
CA GLY A 117 16.71 2.83 3.72
C GLY A 117 17.33 2.80 2.32
N LEU A 118 16.62 3.28 1.27
CA LEU A 118 17.15 3.42 -0.08
C LEU A 118 18.25 4.49 -0.16
N LEU A 119 18.03 5.63 0.50
CA LEU A 119 19.01 6.73 0.53
C LEU A 119 20.25 6.40 1.36
N CYS A 120 20.12 5.61 2.42
CA CYS A 120 21.21 5.26 3.33
C CYS A 120 21.87 3.90 3.03
N GLY A 121 21.41 3.16 2.01
CA GLY A 121 21.97 1.85 1.65
C GLY A 121 21.66 0.73 2.63
N SER A 122 20.53 0.81 3.35
CA SER A 122 20.11 -0.24 4.32
C SER A 122 19.60 -1.51 3.64
N TYR A 123 19.44 -1.51 2.32
CA TYR A 123 18.97 -2.64 1.54
C TYR A 123 20.08 -3.24 0.65
N PRO A 124 19.94 -4.49 0.18
CA PRO A 124 20.92 -5.13 -0.69
C PRO A 124 21.24 -4.39 -2.00
N CYS A 125 20.34 -3.50 -2.45
CA CYS A 125 20.59 -2.65 -3.62
C CYS A 125 21.63 -1.54 -3.38
N GLY A 126 22.06 -1.33 -2.13
CA GLY A 126 22.97 -0.26 -1.76
C GLY A 126 22.32 1.12 -1.72
N VAL A 127 23.15 2.17 -1.71
CA VAL A 127 22.71 3.57 -1.72
C VAL A 127 22.19 3.93 -3.11
N LEU A 128 20.98 4.49 -3.16
CA LEU A 128 20.42 5.08 -4.37
C LEU A 128 20.51 6.62 -4.30
N ASP A 129 20.76 7.24 -5.44
CA ASP A 129 20.60 8.68 -5.61
C ASP A 129 19.11 9.07 -5.69
N GLU A 130 18.81 10.37 -5.73
CA GLU A 130 17.43 10.86 -5.81
C GLU A 130 16.67 10.34 -7.03
N ALA A 131 17.35 10.18 -8.17
CA ALA A 131 16.72 9.67 -9.39
C ALA A 131 16.34 8.20 -9.22
N GLY A 132 17.24 7.36 -8.73
CA GLY A 132 16.96 5.95 -8.45
C GLY A 132 15.87 5.75 -7.40
N VAL A 133 15.81 6.61 -6.37
CA VAL A 133 14.72 6.58 -5.39
C VAL A 133 13.39 6.99 -6.02
N LYS A 134 13.35 8.00 -6.90
CA LYS A 134 12.14 8.38 -7.65
C LYS A 134 11.63 7.24 -8.52
N ASP A 135 12.53 6.57 -9.25
CA ASP A 135 12.17 5.41 -10.08
C ASP A 135 11.55 4.28 -9.23
N ALA A 136 12.14 3.99 -8.06
CA ALA A 136 11.61 3.01 -7.12
C ALA A 136 10.21 3.40 -6.58
N ILE A 137 10.01 4.68 -6.26
CA ILE A 137 8.71 5.22 -5.82
C ILE A 137 7.64 5.06 -6.92
N GLU A 138 7.98 5.41 -8.17
CA GLU A 138 7.06 5.30 -9.31
C GLU A 138 6.70 3.84 -9.60
N ALA A 139 7.70 2.94 -9.58
CA ALA A 139 7.48 1.51 -9.74
C ALA A 139 6.54 0.96 -8.64
N PHE A 140 6.76 1.34 -7.39
CA PHE A 140 5.90 0.95 -6.28
C PHE A 140 4.48 1.52 -6.40
N ALA A 141 4.33 2.81 -6.74
CA ALA A 141 3.01 3.43 -6.93
C ALA A 141 2.23 2.77 -8.07
N LYS A 142 2.91 2.40 -9.17
CA LYS A 142 2.32 1.64 -10.28
C LYS A 142 1.88 0.23 -9.85
N ALA A 143 2.72 -0.48 -9.08
CA ALA A 143 2.39 -1.78 -8.52
C ALA A 143 1.19 -1.69 -7.56
N PHE A 144 1.15 -0.67 -6.70
CA PHE A 144 0.05 -0.40 -5.79
C PHE A 144 -1.27 -0.12 -6.54
N ALA A 145 -1.24 0.72 -7.58
CA ALA A 145 -2.41 1.03 -8.41
C ALA A 145 -2.96 -0.20 -9.15
N SER A 146 -2.08 -1.09 -9.59
CA SER A 146 -2.43 -2.30 -10.35
C SER A 146 -2.61 -3.55 -9.49
N ASN A 147 -2.47 -3.45 -8.16
CA ASN A 147 -2.54 -4.59 -7.26
C ASN A 147 -3.87 -5.32 -7.36
N ARG A 148 -3.82 -6.66 -7.37
CA ARG A 148 -5.01 -7.51 -7.55
C ARG A 148 -5.70 -7.90 -6.26
N GLY A 149 -5.10 -7.62 -5.11
CA GLY A 149 -5.61 -7.89 -3.78
C GLY A 149 -5.84 -6.62 -2.96
N PRO A 150 -6.50 -6.70 -1.80
CA PRO A 150 -6.61 -5.56 -0.90
C PRO A 150 -5.23 -5.11 -0.40
N CYS A 151 -4.92 -3.82 -0.51
CA CYS A 151 -3.62 -3.28 -0.09
C CYS A 151 -3.78 -1.94 0.63
N CYS A 152 -3.16 -1.82 1.78
CA CYS A 152 -3.08 -0.60 2.56
C CYS A 152 -1.62 -0.17 2.69
N VAL A 153 -1.34 1.10 2.44
CA VAL A 153 0.00 1.68 2.58
C VAL A 153 -0.03 2.78 3.63
N VAL A 154 0.93 2.72 4.54
CA VAL A 154 1.14 3.75 5.58
C VAL A 154 2.36 4.57 5.21
N SER A 155 2.28 5.89 5.40
CA SER A 155 3.37 6.81 5.17
C SER A 155 3.47 7.87 6.27
N ASP A 156 4.63 8.49 6.35
CA ASP A 156 4.88 9.59 7.27
C ASP A 156 4.64 10.94 6.57
N GLU A 157 4.22 11.94 7.35
CA GLU A 157 4.19 13.32 6.92
C GLU A 157 5.37 14.07 7.56
N ALA A 158 6.34 14.48 6.74
CA ALA A 158 7.53 15.21 7.17
C ALA A 158 7.62 16.62 6.57
N GLY A 159 6.67 16.99 5.70
CA GLY A 159 6.69 18.25 4.95
C GLY A 159 6.18 19.47 5.72
N MET A 160 5.40 19.27 6.79
CA MET A 160 4.77 20.35 7.55
C MET A 160 5.69 20.99 8.60
N GLY A 161 6.90 20.45 8.82
CA GLY A 161 7.88 21.00 9.77
C GLY A 161 8.85 22.00 9.12
N LEU A 162 9.82 22.47 9.93
CA LEU A 162 10.91 23.32 9.43
C LEU A 162 11.75 22.59 8.38
N VAL A 163 12.38 23.37 7.50
CA VAL A 163 13.29 22.83 6.48
C VAL A 163 14.55 22.33 7.19
N PRO A 164 14.94 21.05 7.02
CA PRO A 164 16.14 20.50 7.63
C PRO A 164 17.41 21.20 7.16
N PRO A 165 18.42 21.38 8.04
CA PRO A 165 19.68 22.04 7.68
C PRO A 165 20.56 21.18 6.76
N ASP A 166 20.49 19.84 6.89
CA ASP A 166 21.32 18.93 6.11
C ASP A 166 20.68 18.54 4.77
N PRO A 167 21.48 18.30 3.72
CA PRO A 167 20.95 17.98 2.38
C PRO A 167 20.19 16.65 2.33
N LEU A 168 20.66 15.61 3.03
CA LEU A 168 20.06 14.28 2.98
C LEU A 168 18.61 14.30 3.55
N SER A 169 18.41 14.98 4.67
CA SER A 169 17.07 15.14 5.25
C SER A 169 16.16 15.99 4.35
N ARG A 170 16.68 16.97 3.62
CA ARG A 170 15.91 17.71 2.60
C ARG A 170 15.48 16.80 1.46
N SER A 171 16.42 16.03 0.89
CA SER A 171 16.12 15.05 -0.17
C SER A 171 15.08 14.02 0.30
N PHE A 172 15.26 13.47 1.50
CA PHE A 172 14.27 12.57 2.12
C PHE A 172 12.89 13.20 2.19
N ARG A 173 12.79 14.42 2.71
CA ARG A 173 11.51 15.15 2.85
C ARG A 173 10.82 15.35 1.51
N GLU A 174 11.56 15.77 0.48
CA GLU A 174 11.02 15.97 -0.87
C GLU A 174 10.57 14.67 -1.52
N LEU A 175 11.38 13.62 -1.44
CA LEU A 175 11.06 12.30 -1.97
C LEU A 175 9.86 11.67 -1.27
N LEU A 176 9.74 11.84 0.05
CA LEU A 176 8.59 11.37 0.81
C LEU A 176 7.31 12.11 0.40
N GLY A 177 7.38 13.43 0.24
CA GLY A 177 6.25 14.23 -0.28
C GLY A 177 5.85 13.82 -1.69
N TYR A 178 6.83 13.53 -2.55
CA TYR A 178 6.61 12.99 -3.90
C TYR A 178 5.87 11.64 -3.85
N ALA A 179 6.36 10.70 -3.03
CA ALA A 179 5.73 9.40 -2.83
C ALA A 179 4.30 9.52 -2.30
N ASN A 180 4.08 10.37 -1.28
CA ASN A 180 2.77 10.60 -0.69
C ASN A 180 1.76 11.10 -1.72
N ARG A 181 2.15 12.00 -2.61
CA ARG A 181 1.29 12.50 -3.69
C ARG A 181 0.90 11.39 -4.67
N LEU A 182 1.85 10.56 -5.11
CA LEU A 182 1.59 9.47 -6.05
C LEU A 182 0.70 8.39 -5.43
N LEU A 183 1.00 7.97 -4.19
CA LEU A 183 0.26 6.92 -3.49
C LEU A 183 -1.16 7.36 -3.13
N ALA A 184 -1.35 8.59 -2.66
CA ALA A 184 -2.69 9.15 -2.41
C ALA A 184 -3.50 9.26 -3.70
N GLY A 185 -2.87 9.66 -4.81
CA GLY A 185 -3.50 9.70 -6.14
C GLY A 185 -3.95 8.32 -6.61
N SER A 186 -3.14 7.28 -6.38
CA SER A 186 -3.39 5.90 -6.81
C SER A 186 -4.36 5.14 -5.91
N ALA A 187 -4.47 5.50 -4.63
CA ALA A 187 -5.37 4.85 -3.68
C ALA A 187 -6.85 5.13 -4.00
N GLN A 188 -7.72 4.19 -3.69
CA GLN A 188 -9.18 4.41 -3.70
C GLN A 188 -9.63 5.26 -2.51
N ASP A 189 -9.07 4.97 -1.33
CA ASP A 189 -9.36 5.68 -0.08
C ASP A 189 -8.04 6.28 0.45
N ALA A 190 -8.03 7.56 0.82
CA ALA A 190 -6.87 8.23 1.39
C ALA A 190 -7.26 9.02 2.65
N TYR A 191 -6.41 8.92 3.68
CA TYR A 191 -6.66 9.49 5.00
C TYR A 191 -5.43 10.21 5.54
N PHE A 192 -5.65 11.39 6.10
CA PHE A 192 -4.69 12.06 6.96
C PHE A 192 -4.99 11.72 8.42
N VAL A 193 -3.98 11.30 9.17
CA VAL A 193 -4.15 10.87 10.56
C VAL A 193 -3.46 11.83 11.50
N SER A 194 -4.22 12.31 12.48
CA SER A 194 -3.72 13.12 13.58
C SER A 194 -4.47 12.75 14.86
N CYS A 195 -3.80 12.71 15.99
CA CYS A 195 -4.39 12.44 17.32
C CYS A 195 -5.26 11.17 17.39
N GLY A 196 -4.89 10.12 16.66
CA GLY A 196 -5.67 8.87 16.60
C GLY A 196 -6.91 8.92 15.72
N LEU A 197 -7.18 10.08 15.10
CA LEU A 197 -8.34 10.31 14.24
C LEU A 197 -7.91 10.36 12.76
N ALA A 198 -8.76 9.82 11.89
CA ALA A 198 -8.53 9.86 10.45
C ALA A 198 -9.45 10.87 9.77
N LEU A 199 -8.84 11.91 9.18
CA LEU A 199 -9.51 12.82 8.27
C LEU A 199 -9.49 12.22 6.87
N ARG A 200 -10.65 12.07 6.27
CA ARG A 200 -10.75 11.58 4.89
C ARG A 200 -10.32 12.65 3.89
N LEU A 201 -9.33 12.32 3.08
CA LEU A 201 -8.90 13.15 1.96
C LEU A 201 -9.58 12.74 0.65
N LYS A 202 -9.82 11.43 0.48
CA LYS A 202 -10.41 10.83 -0.74
C LYS A 202 -11.15 9.55 -0.40
N GLY A 203 -12.21 9.22 -1.15
CA GLY A 203 -12.91 7.94 -1.07
C GLY A 203 -13.94 7.87 0.05
N ARG A 204 -14.03 6.71 0.73
CA ARG A 204 -15.05 6.41 1.75
C ARG A 204 -14.63 6.87 3.14
N SER A 205 -15.61 7.23 3.97
CA SER A 205 -15.36 7.45 5.39
C SER A 205 -14.97 6.15 6.09
N LEU A 206 -13.99 6.22 7.00
CA LEU A 206 -13.79 5.17 7.99
C LEU A 206 -14.98 5.22 8.95
N VAL A 207 -15.68 4.10 9.10
CA VAL A 207 -16.65 3.98 10.18
C VAL A 207 -15.84 3.90 11.47
N PRO A 208 -16.03 4.79 12.46
CA PRO A 208 -15.35 4.67 13.73
C PRO A 208 -15.74 3.30 14.32
N GLY A 209 -14.76 2.42 14.53
CA GLY A 209 -14.97 1.24 15.35
C GLY A 209 -15.45 1.73 16.73
N ARG A 210 -16.56 1.21 17.23
CA ARG A 210 -16.91 1.42 18.64
C ARG A 210 -15.71 0.96 19.49
N PRO A 211 -15.36 1.70 20.56
CA PRO A 211 -14.30 1.31 21.47
C PRO A 211 -14.51 -0.08 22.04
#